data_fa1abfc01fc1c33d2e4d530211b35158
#
_entry.id   fa1abfc01fc1c33d2e4d530211b35158
#
_cell.length_a   1.000
_cell.length_b   1.000
_cell.length_c   1.000
_cell.angle_alpha   90.00
_cell.angle_beta   90.00
_cell.angle_gamma   90.00
#
_symmetry.space_group_name_H-M   'P 1'
#
loop_
_entity.id
_entity.type
_entity.pdbx_description
1 polymer ?
#
loop_
_entity_poly.entity_id
_entity_poly.type
_entity_poly.pdbx_seq_one_letter_code
_entity_poly.pdbx_strand_id
1 'polypeptide(L)'
;KRITMIEGSSVDKKMINKVFSLSKGKKKILLFLDSNHSHNHVLKELKAYSPLIIKGSYIVVFDTVIDNLPKNWLKDQGIERPWDKTDNPKTAVREFLKINKRFKIDSEIENKLLISTAPEGYLRCIKDP
;
A
#
# COMPACT_ATOMS: atom_id res chain seq x y z
N LYS A 1 9.90 4.74 -24.22
CA LYS A 1 10.22 5.28 -22.89
C LYS A 1 9.67 4.33 -21.82
N ARG A 2 10.52 3.86 -20.88
CA ARG A 2 10.12 2.84 -19.88
C ARG A 2 9.47 3.45 -18.62
N ILE A 3 9.75 4.73 -18.32
CA ILE A 3 9.29 5.41 -17.12
C ILE A 3 8.38 6.56 -17.55
N THR A 4 7.22 6.66 -16.90
CA THR A 4 6.30 7.79 -17.00
C THR A 4 6.18 8.43 -15.63
N MET A 5 6.55 9.70 -15.52
CA MET A 5 6.38 10.48 -14.30
C MET A 5 5.00 11.13 -14.31
N ILE A 6 4.32 11.09 -13.16
CA ILE A 6 3.03 11.77 -12.94
C ILE A 6 3.19 12.59 -11.67
N GLU A 7 2.99 13.89 -11.76
CA GLU A 7 3.01 14.82 -10.63
C GLU A 7 1.59 15.07 -10.13
N GLY A 8 1.42 14.98 -8.82
CA GLY A 8 0.13 15.20 -8.15
C GLY A 8 -0.11 14.21 -7.01
N SER A 9 -1.18 14.44 -6.25
CA SER A 9 -1.57 13.53 -5.17
C SER A 9 -2.13 12.22 -5.75
N SER A 10 -1.63 11.08 -5.25
CA SER A 10 -2.08 9.74 -5.65
C SER A 10 -3.57 9.48 -5.40
N VAL A 11 -4.19 10.22 -4.50
CA VAL A 11 -5.63 10.10 -4.19
C VAL A 11 -6.51 11.10 -4.94
N ASP A 12 -5.93 11.95 -5.78
CA ASP A 12 -6.70 12.85 -6.63
C ASP A 12 -7.33 12.10 -7.81
N LYS A 13 -8.61 12.34 -8.04
CA LYS A 13 -9.38 11.69 -9.10
C LYS A 13 -8.73 11.83 -10.49
N LYS A 14 -8.13 12.99 -10.78
CA LYS A 14 -7.40 13.23 -12.03
C LYS A 14 -6.19 12.31 -12.16
N MET A 15 -5.43 12.12 -11.09
CA MET A 15 -4.24 11.26 -11.07
C MET A 15 -4.64 9.78 -11.16
N ILE A 16 -5.65 9.38 -10.40
CA ILE A 16 -6.22 8.02 -10.48
C ILE A 16 -6.63 7.70 -11.92
N ASN A 17 -7.42 8.57 -12.56
CA ASN A 17 -7.86 8.36 -13.94
C ASN A 17 -6.69 8.27 -14.93
N LYS A 18 -5.63 9.04 -14.72
CA LYS A 18 -4.42 8.99 -15.55
C LYS A 18 -3.68 7.65 -15.39
N VAL A 19 -3.55 7.15 -14.15
CA VAL A 19 -2.97 5.83 -13.89
C VAL A 19 -3.80 4.73 -14.55
N PHE A 20 -5.11 4.75 -14.42
CA PHE A 20 -6.00 3.80 -15.09
C PHE A 20 -5.85 3.82 -16.61
N SER A 21 -5.76 5.02 -17.21
CA SER A 21 -5.52 5.16 -18.65
C SER A 21 -4.20 4.54 -19.09
N LEU A 22 -3.11 4.75 -18.35
CA LEU A 22 -1.80 4.19 -18.63
C LEU A 22 -1.73 2.66 -18.39
N SER A 23 -2.63 2.15 -17.56
CA SER A 23 -2.72 0.73 -17.21
C SER A 23 -3.50 -0.08 -18.26
N LYS A 24 -4.22 0.57 -19.17
CA LYS A 24 -4.99 -0.13 -20.21
C LYS A 24 -4.12 -1.08 -21.03
N GLY A 25 -4.60 -2.32 -21.21
CA GLY A 25 -3.90 -3.36 -21.97
C GLY A 25 -2.72 -4.02 -21.23
N LYS A 26 -2.43 -3.63 -20.00
CA LYS A 26 -1.43 -4.33 -19.18
C LYS A 26 -2.01 -5.60 -18.60
N LYS A 27 -1.32 -6.73 -18.86
CA LYS A 27 -1.79 -8.06 -18.41
C LYS A 27 -1.59 -8.30 -16.91
N LYS A 28 -0.52 -7.75 -16.34
CA LYS A 28 -0.21 -7.84 -14.90
C LYS A 28 0.32 -6.51 -14.40
N ILE A 29 -0.16 -6.11 -13.24
CA ILE A 29 0.24 -4.87 -12.58
C ILE A 29 0.70 -5.22 -11.17
N LEU A 30 1.87 -4.71 -10.79
CA LEU A 30 2.37 -4.71 -9.43
C LEU A 30 2.25 -3.28 -8.92
N LEU A 31 1.62 -3.10 -7.78
CA LEU A 31 1.39 -1.79 -7.16
C LEU A 31 2.27 -1.63 -5.92
N PHE A 32 2.99 -0.52 -5.83
CA PHE A 32 3.74 -0.10 -4.65
C PHE A 32 3.11 1.17 -4.09
N LEU A 33 2.77 1.17 -2.81
CA LEU A 33 2.25 2.32 -2.07
C LEU A 33 3.32 2.77 -1.06
N ASP A 34 3.95 3.91 -1.36
CA ASP A 34 5.06 4.47 -0.61
C ASP A 34 5.03 6.02 -0.68
N SER A 35 3.86 6.62 -0.48
CA SER A 35 3.67 8.06 -0.63
C SER A 35 3.46 8.77 0.71
N ASN A 36 2.27 8.69 1.26
CA ASN A 36 1.89 9.26 2.55
C ASN A 36 1.47 8.12 3.48
N HIS A 37 2.01 8.10 4.69
CA HIS A 37 1.87 6.96 5.61
C HIS A 37 0.72 7.11 6.61
N SER A 38 -0.17 8.09 6.44
CA SER A 38 -1.38 8.16 7.25
C SER A 38 -2.39 7.08 6.84
N HIS A 39 -3.08 6.52 7.82
CA HIS A 39 -4.14 5.53 7.62
C HIS A 39 -5.12 5.91 6.50
N ASN A 40 -5.63 7.13 6.58
CA ASN A 40 -6.68 7.59 5.68
C ASN A 40 -6.19 7.72 4.23
N HIS A 41 -4.95 8.17 4.02
CA HIS A 41 -4.36 8.29 2.70
C HIS A 41 -4.13 6.90 2.08
N VAL A 42 -3.46 6.01 2.80
CA VAL A 42 -3.17 4.63 2.33
C VAL A 42 -4.46 3.86 2.06
N LEU A 43 -5.48 4.01 2.91
CA LEU A 43 -6.77 3.35 2.68
C LEU A 43 -7.46 3.85 1.41
N LYS A 44 -7.37 5.15 1.11
CA LYS A 44 -7.88 5.73 -0.16
C LYS A 44 -7.12 5.18 -1.36
N GLU A 45 -5.79 5.08 -1.29
CA GLU A 45 -4.97 4.48 -2.36
C GLU A 45 -5.33 3.01 -2.58
N LEU A 46 -5.43 2.22 -1.52
CA LEU A 46 -5.84 0.81 -1.57
C LEU A 46 -7.20 0.63 -2.26
N LYS A 47 -8.19 1.44 -1.87
CA LYS A 47 -9.52 1.43 -2.48
C LYS A 47 -9.48 1.86 -3.95
N ALA A 48 -8.72 2.90 -4.28
CA ALA A 48 -8.65 3.46 -5.62
C ALA A 48 -7.96 2.53 -6.62
N TYR A 49 -6.83 1.91 -6.23
CA TYR A 49 -5.97 1.19 -7.16
C TYR A 49 -6.12 -0.34 -7.13
N SER A 50 -6.72 -0.91 -6.09
CA SER A 50 -6.95 -2.35 -6.01
C SER A 50 -7.72 -2.94 -7.21
N PRO A 51 -8.62 -2.22 -7.90
CA PRO A 51 -9.28 -2.76 -9.10
C PRO A 51 -8.32 -3.05 -10.26
N LEU A 52 -7.14 -2.43 -10.30
CA LEU A 52 -6.10 -2.70 -11.31
C LEU A 52 -5.40 -4.03 -11.11
N ILE A 53 -5.51 -4.62 -9.93
CA ILE A 53 -4.72 -5.80 -9.53
C ILE A 53 -5.55 -7.05 -9.75
N ILE A 54 -5.01 -7.97 -10.56
CA ILE A 54 -5.64 -9.25 -10.90
C ILE A 54 -5.06 -10.39 -10.07
N LYS A 55 -5.74 -11.53 -10.06
CA LYS A 55 -5.32 -12.75 -9.37
C LYS A 55 -3.85 -13.11 -9.67
N GLY A 56 -3.08 -13.37 -8.61
CA GLY A 56 -1.66 -13.70 -8.67
C GLY A 56 -0.73 -12.49 -8.74
N SER A 57 -1.25 -11.26 -8.80
CA SER A 57 -0.50 -10.02 -8.65
C SER A 57 -0.54 -9.50 -7.22
N TYR A 58 0.23 -8.42 -6.92
CA TYR A 58 0.42 -7.92 -5.57
C TYR A 58 0.18 -6.42 -5.47
N ILE A 59 -0.23 -6.01 -4.27
CA ILE A 59 -0.05 -4.67 -3.74
C ILE A 59 0.98 -4.77 -2.62
N VAL A 60 2.01 -3.93 -2.66
CA VAL A 60 2.99 -3.81 -1.58
C VAL A 60 2.77 -2.46 -0.91
N VAL A 61 2.44 -2.49 0.36
CA VAL A 61 2.27 -1.31 1.20
C VAL A 61 3.50 -1.16 2.09
N PHE A 62 4.27 -0.11 1.85
CA PHE A 62 5.49 0.16 2.60
C PHE A 62 5.20 0.79 3.98
N ASP A 63 6.21 0.78 4.83
CA ASP A 63 6.26 1.39 6.16
C ASP A 63 5.15 0.93 7.14
N THR A 64 4.60 -0.26 6.89
CA THR A 64 3.72 -0.94 7.85
C THR A 64 4.45 -1.30 9.15
N VAL A 65 5.80 -1.29 9.14
CA VAL A 65 6.65 -1.48 10.33
C VAL A 65 6.38 -0.44 11.42
N ILE A 66 5.85 0.74 11.09
CA ILE A 66 5.51 1.81 12.04
C ILE A 66 4.61 1.29 13.17
N ASP A 67 3.68 0.41 12.87
CA ASP A 67 2.78 -0.23 13.85
C ASP A 67 3.55 -1.06 14.90
N ASN A 68 4.71 -1.59 14.53
CA ASN A 68 5.55 -2.43 15.38
C ASN A 68 6.55 -1.65 16.24
N LEU A 69 6.74 -0.34 15.94
CA LEU A 69 7.68 0.50 16.67
C LEU A 69 7.20 0.75 18.11
N PRO A 70 8.12 0.95 19.07
CA PRO A 70 7.74 1.39 20.40
C PRO A 70 6.92 2.69 20.37
N LYS A 71 6.03 2.84 21.35
CA LYS A 71 5.26 4.08 21.51
C LYS A 71 6.24 5.27 21.63
N ASN A 72 5.96 6.35 20.89
CA ASN A 72 6.78 7.56 20.83
C ASN A 72 8.16 7.39 20.14
N TRP A 73 8.50 6.24 19.57
CA TRP A 73 9.82 6.03 18.96
C TRP A 73 10.18 7.12 17.94
N LEU A 74 9.26 7.48 17.06
CA LEU A 74 9.49 8.54 16.06
C LEU A 74 9.79 9.88 16.74
N LYS A 75 9.02 10.25 17.75
CA LYS A 75 9.20 11.47 18.52
C LYS A 75 10.53 11.49 19.26
N ASP A 76 10.91 10.37 19.87
CA ASP A 76 12.17 10.22 20.59
C ASP A 76 13.39 10.33 19.67
N GLN A 77 13.23 10.02 18.38
CA GLN A 77 14.23 10.22 17.31
C GLN A 77 14.18 11.63 16.70
N GLY A 78 13.36 12.54 17.22
CA GLY A 78 13.19 13.89 16.65
C GLY A 78 12.47 13.91 15.29
N ILE A 79 11.75 12.84 14.96
CA ILE A 79 11.03 12.71 13.70
C ILE A 79 9.58 13.15 13.91
N GLU A 80 9.26 14.36 13.46
CA GLU A 80 7.89 14.87 13.47
C GLU A 80 7.14 14.38 12.23
N ARG A 81 6.12 13.56 12.42
CA ARG A 81 5.23 13.03 11.38
C ARG A 81 3.79 13.02 11.86
N PRO A 82 2.80 13.20 10.96
CA PRO A 82 1.39 13.14 11.31
C PRO A 82 0.86 11.72 11.58
N TRP A 83 1.65 10.70 11.27
CA TRP A 83 1.33 9.30 11.52
C TRP A 83 2.10 8.73 12.70
N ASP A 84 1.52 7.75 13.36
CA ASP A 84 2.07 7.09 14.53
C ASP A 84 1.61 5.61 14.61
N LYS A 85 1.77 5.00 15.78
CA LYS A 85 1.32 3.62 16.02
C LYS A 85 -0.18 3.39 15.81
N THR A 86 -1.01 4.41 15.90
CA THR A 86 -2.48 4.32 15.77
C THR A 86 -2.98 4.78 14.41
N ASP A 87 -2.20 5.57 13.70
CA ASP A 87 -2.48 6.12 12.36
C ASP A 87 -1.29 5.82 11.44
N ASN A 88 -1.32 4.70 10.73
CA ASN A 88 -0.21 4.23 9.92
C ASN A 88 -0.68 3.31 8.77
N PRO A 89 0.22 2.94 7.82
CA PRO A 89 -0.13 2.08 6.71
C PRO A 89 -0.69 0.70 7.10
N LYS A 90 -0.22 0.11 8.20
CA LYS A 90 -0.69 -1.21 8.65
C LYS A 90 -2.13 -1.18 9.13
N THR A 91 -2.53 -0.10 9.82
CA THR A 91 -3.92 0.08 10.24
C THR A 91 -4.85 0.19 9.03
N ALA A 92 -4.40 0.85 7.95
CA ALA A 92 -5.13 0.93 6.68
C ALA A 92 -5.24 -0.44 5.98
N VAL A 93 -4.16 -1.22 5.96
CA VAL A 93 -4.17 -2.60 5.42
C VAL A 93 -5.19 -3.46 6.16
N ARG A 94 -5.19 -3.41 7.49
CA ARG A 94 -6.15 -4.18 8.31
C ARG A 94 -7.61 -3.81 8.00
N GLU A 95 -7.90 -2.52 7.85
CA GLU A 95 -9.25 -2.09 7.48
C GLU A 95 -9.61 -2.52 6.06
N PHE A 96 -8.70 -2.33 5.10
CA PHE A 96 -8.92 -2.74 3.71
C PHE A 96 -9.23 -4.23 3.58
N LEU A 97 -8.52 -5.10 4.28
CA LEU A 97 -8.73 -6.55 4.25
C LEU A 97 -10.06 -7.01 4.91
N LYS A 98 -10.65 -6.19 5.79
CA LYS A 98 -11.99 -6.45 6.32
C LYS A 98 -13.05 -6.33 5.24
N ILE A 99 -12.92 -5.34 4.36
CA ILE A 99 -13.92 -5.01 3.33
C ILE A 99 -13.60 -5.59 1.95
N ASN A 100 -12.35 -5.93 1.65
CA ASN A 100 -11.95 -6.47 0.36
C ASN A 100 -11.34 -7.88 0.49
N LYS A 101 -12.15 -8.89 0.22
CA LYS A 101 -11.77 -10.31 0.33
C LYS A 101 -11.00 -10.85 -0.89
N ARG A 102 -10.67 -9.98 -1.84
CA ARG A 102 -9.85 -10.34 -3.00
C ARG A 102 -8.36 -10.45 -2.65
N PHE A 103 -7.95 -9.92 -1.51
CA PHE A 103 -6.55 -9.87 -1.08
C PHE A 103 -6.34 -10.62 0.22
N LYS A 104 -5.14 -11.18 0.36
CA LYS A 104 -4.63 -11.73 1.61
C LYS A 104 -3.17 -11.33 1.82
N ILE A 105 -2.74 -11.26 3.06
CA ILE A 105 -1.31 -11.10 3.40
C ILE A 105 -0.57 -12.35 2.94
N ASP A 106 0.57 -12.17 2.28
CA ASP A 106 1.47 -13.26 1.87
C ASP A 106 2.65 -13.35 2.83
N SER A 107 2.48 -14.15 3.88
CA SER A 107 3.51 -14.37 4.90
C SER A 107 4.74 -15.13 4.39
N GLU A 108 4.63 -15.85 3.26
CA GLU A 108 5.80 -16.55 2.69
C GLU A 108 6.87 -15.59 2.22
N ILE A 109 6.47 -14.41 1.69
CA ILE A 109 7.42 -13.37 1.30
C ILE A 109 8.15 -12.84 2.54
N GLU A 110 7.42 -12.55 3.61
CA GLU A 110 8.02 -12.07 4.87
C GLU A 110 9.01 -13.07 5.46
N ASN A 111 8.63 -14.34 5.49
CA ASN A 111 9.48 -15.41 6.00
C ASN A 111 10.77 -15.59 5.18
N LYS A 112 10.75 -15.25 3.89
CA LYS A 112 11.94 -15.28 3.03
C LYS A 112 12.82 -14.05 3.20
N LEU A 113 12.21 -12.89 3.41
CA LEU A 113 12.95 -11.62 3.56
C LEU A 113 13.59 -11.46 4.95
N LEU A 114 12.96 -12.01 5.99
CA LEU A 114 13.32 -11.91 7.40
C LEU A 114 13.24 -10.49 7.97
N ILE A 115 13.75 -9.48 7.25
CA ILE A 115 13.71 -8.06 7.61
C ILE A 115 13.07 -7.28 6.47
N SER A 116 12.04 -6.48 6.77
CA SER A 116 11.33 -5.68 5.81
C SER A 116 10.74 -4.43 6.46
N THR A 117 10.62 -3.33 5.71
CA THR A 117 9.83 -2.15 6.12
C THR A 117 8.33 -2.37 5.95
N ALA A 118 7.93 -3.47 5.31
CA ALA A 118 6.54 -3.77 4.97
C ALA A 118 5.99 -5.06 5.63
N PRO A 119 6.15 -5.27 6.96
CA PRO A 119 5.57 -6.43 7.63
C PRO A 119 4.04 -6.43 7.53
N GLU A 120 3.46 -7.54 7.04
CA GLU A 120 2.03 -7.67 6.67
C GLU A 120 1.59 -6.73 5.51
N GLY A 121 2.55 -6.10 4.81
CA GLY A 121 2.30 -5.19 3.70
C GLY A 121 2.28 -5.84 2.31
N TYR A 122 2.63 -7.12 2.19
CA TYR A 122 2.60 -7.86 0.92
C TYR A 122 1.23 -8.48 0.70
N LEU A 123 0.38 -7.81 -0.08
CA LEU A 123 -1.00 -8.22 -0.32
C LEU A 123 -1.13 -8.95 -1.65
N ARG A 124 -1.26 -10.27 -1.60
CA ARG A 124 -1.50 -11.10 -2.79
C ARG A 124 -2.97 -11.04 -3.20
N CYS A 125 -3.23 -10.75 -4.45
CA CYS A 125 -4.56 -10.86 -5.02
C CYS A 125 -4.91 -12.34 -5.29
N ILE A 126 -5.98 -12.84 -4.68
CA ILE A 126 -6.41 -14.24 -4.74
C ILE A 126 -7.65 -14.44 -5.61
N LYS A 127 -8.32 -13.34 -6.00
CA LYS A 127 -9.52 -13.36 -6.82
C LYS A 127 -9.59 -12.13 -7.71
N ASP A 128 -10.00 -12.28 -8.96
CA ASP A 128 -10.21 -11.17 -9.91
C ASP A 128 -11.35 -10.24 -9.48
N PRO A 129 -11.38 -8.98 -9.99
CA PRO A 129 -12.45 -8.01 -9.72
C PRO A 129 -13.84 -8.52 -10.02
#